data_11e47003c1642cbd809550c8713783a3
#
_entry.id   11e47003c1642cbd809550c8713783a3
#
_cell.length_a   1.000
_cell.length_b   1.000
_cell.length_c   1.000
_cell.angle_alpha   90.00
_cell.angle_beta   90.00
_cell.angle_gamma   90.00
#
_symmetry.space_group_name_H-M   'P 1'
#
loop_
_entity.id
_entity.type
_entity.pdbx_description
1 polymer ?
#
loop_
_entity_poly.entity_id
_entity_poly.type
_entity_poly.pdbx_seq_one_letter_code
_entity_poly.pdbx_strand_id
1 'polypeptide(L)'
;MNMRERMAANLPYKAWMDGLAEDRQECRKKIYKFNNMSPDEEEESLKYLKEEILGKVGGGYFNIEKPFRCDYGYNIEIGDNFFANFNFVVLDVGKVRIGNNVQIAPNVGLYTAGHPLHPDSRNSGYEYGIDITIGDNVWIGGSVCVMPGVTIGNNAVIGAGSVVTKDIPENAIAVGNPARVLRYITEEDRDFYFKDRKFDVDDYK
;
A
#
# COMPACT_ATOMS: atom_id res chain seq x y z
N MET A 1 17.72 7.90 -21.75
CA MET A 1 16.85 7.64 -20.60
C MET A 1 17.68 7.78 -19.35
N ASN A 2 17.40 8.79 -18.52
CA ASN A 2 18.07 9.00 -17.23
C ASN A 2 17.51 8.03 -16.16
N MET A 3 18.06 8.01 -14.95
CA MET A 3 17.64 7.04 -13.91
C MET A 3 16.22 7.29 -13.41
N ARG A 4 15.77 8.54 -13.35
CA ARG A 4 14.40 8.88 -13.01
C ARG A 4 13.40 8.35 -14.06
N GLU A 5 13.69 8.51 -15.33
CA GLU A 5 12.88 7.96 -16.43
C GLU A 5 12.88 6.42 -16.41
N ARG A 6 14.02 5.80 -16.08
CA ARG A 6 14.14 4.35 -15.95
C ARG A 6 13.29 3.82 -14.78
N MET A 7 13.38 4.46 -13.61
CA MET A 7 12.55 4.13 -12.45
C MET A 7 11.05 4.21 -12.79
N ALA A 8 10.63 5.32 -13.42
CA ALA A 8 9.23 5.51 -13.83
C ALA A 8 8.75 4.52 -14.89
N ALA A 9 9.66 3.92 -15.65
CA ALA A 9 9.39 2.90 -16.66
C ALA A 9 9.56 1.46 -16.13
N ASN A 10 9.67 1.27 -14.81
CA ASN A 10 9.90 -0.03 -14.16
C ASN A 10 11.16 -0.77 -14.68
N LEU A 11 12.17 -0.01 -15.12
CA LEU A 11 13.46 -0.53 -15.58
C LEU A 11 14.51 -0.47 -14.46
N PRO A 12 15.57 -1.28 -14.52
CA PRO A 12 16.67 -1.18 -13.55
C PRO A 12 17.27 0.23 -13.54
N TYR A 13 17.46 0.79 -12.36
CA TYR A 13 17.96 2.15 -12.15
C TYR A 13 18.90 2.22 -10.93
N LYS A 14 19.62 3.33 -10.78
CA LYS A 14 20.46 3.62 -9.60
C LYS A 14 19.82 4.71 -8.76
N ALA A 15 19.46 4.38 -7.55
CA ALA A 15 18.66 5.21 -6.66
C ALA A 15 19.32 6.51 -6.17
N TRP A 16 20.60 6.69 -6.38
CA TRP A 16 21.37 7.89 -5.96
C TRP A 16 21.70 8.85 -7.09
N MET A 17 21.19 8.61 -8.31
CA MET A 17 21.46 9.43 -9.49
C MET A 17 20.24 10.26 -9.91
N ASP A 18 20.48 11.28 -10.70
CA ASP A 18 19.47 12.10 -11.39
C ASP A 18 18.42 12.73 -10.45
N GLY A 19 18.83 13.11 -9.21
CA GLY A 19 17.98 13.77 -8.23
C GLY A 19 17.10 12.84 -7.39
N LEU A 20 17.20 11.52 -7.57
CA LEU A 20 16.39 10.56 -6.83
C LEU A 20 16.72 10.51 -5.33
N ALA A 21 18.00 10.69 -4.96
CA ALA A 21 18.40 10.77 -3.55
C ALA A 21 17.87 12.02 -2.87
N GLU A 22 17.87 13.13 -3.57
CA GLU A 22 17.33 14.42 -3.11
C GLU A 22 15.82 14.34 -2.90
N ASP A 23 15.06 13.74 -3.85
CA ASP A 23 13.62 13.53 -3.71
C ASP A 23 13.28 12.71 -2.47
N ARG A 24 13.98 11.57 -2.25
CA ARG A 24 13.76 10.78 -1.03
C ARG A 24 14.10 11.55 0.24
N GLN A 25 15.15 12.37 0.21
CA GLN A 25 15.49 13.20 1.37
C GLN A 25 14.41 14.25 1.67
N GLU A 26 13.84 14.88 0.64
CA GLU A 26 12.72 15.81 0.80
C GLU A 26 11.46 15.08 1.31
N CYS A 27 11.14 13.91 0.75
CA CYS A 27 10.03 13.09 1.27
C CYS A 27 10.23 12.74 2.75
N ARG A 28 11.44 12.33 3.16
CA ARG A 28 11.75 12.02 4.57
C ARG A 28 11.52 13.21 5.50
N LYS A 29 11.86 14.43 5.09
CA LYS A 29 11.59 15.65 5.88
C LYS A 29 10.09 15.86 6.05
N LYS A 30 9.31 15.71 4.95
CA LYS A 30 7.85 15.83 4.96
C LYS A 30 7.20 14.76 5.84
N ILE A 31 7.63 13.50 5.71
CA ILE A 31 7.17 12.38 6.55
C ILE A 31 7.51 12.60 8.03
N TYR A 32 8.71 13.10 8.32
CA TYR A 32 9.08 13.46 9.70
C TYR A 32 8.12 14.51 10.27
N LYS A 33 7.83 15.57 9.52
CA LYS A 33 6.85 16.59 9.94
C LYS A 33 5.48 15.96 10.20
N PHE A 34 4.92 15.22 9.24
CA PHE A 34 3.62 14.54 9.38
C PHE A 34 3.56 13.67 10.65
N ASN A 35 4.54 12.79 10.84
CA ASN A 35 4.56 11.84 11.95
C ASN A 35 4.71 12.50 13.33
N ASN A 36 5.20 13.76 13.39
CA ASN A 36 5.40 14.49 14.64
C ASN A 36 4.38 15.62 14.88
N MET A 37 3.38 15.80 14.01
CA MET A 37 2.25 16.69 14.28
C MET A 37 1.41 16.12 15.42
N SER A 38 0.87 17.03 16.27
CA SER A 38 0.04 16.65 17.41
C SER A 38 -1.20 15.85 16.97
N PRO A 39 -1.68 14.90 17.79
CA PRO A 39 -3.00 14.30 17.58
C PRO A 39 -4.14 15.32 17.54
N ASP A 40 -4.00 16.45 18.23
CA ASP A 40 -4.99 17.54 18.19
C ASP A 40 -5.04 18.28 16.83
N GLU A 41 -4.04 18.06 15.96
CA GLU A 41 -3.93 18.62 14.60
C GLU A 41 -4.23 17.55 13.53
N GLU A 42 -5.11 16.60 13.80
CA GLU A 42 -5.37 15.44 12.91
C GLU A 42 -5.80 15.90 11.51
N GLU A 43 -6.79 16.78 11.41
CA GLU A 43 -7.31 17.27 10.13
C GLU A 43 -6.22 17.99 9.31
N GLU A 44 -5.42 18.85 9.96
CA GLU A 44 -4.31 19.56 9.31
C GLU A 44 -3.22 18.58 8.86
N SER A 45 -2.91 17.57 9.68
CA SER A 45 -1.91 16.57 9.36
C SER A 45 -2.33 15.70 8.16
N LEU A 46 -3.59 15.29 8.07
CA LEU A 46 -4.11 14.54 6.93
C LEU A 46 -4.18 15.37 5.66
N LYS A 47 -4.55 16.65 5.79
CA LYS A 47 -4.48 17.60 4.67
C LYS A 47 -3.04 17.76 4.16
N TYR A 48 -2.08 17.94 5.08
CA TYR A 48 -0.66 18.03 4.73
C TYR A 48 -0.16 16.76 4.02
N LEU A 49 -0.58 15.57 4.50
CA LEU A 49 -0.23 14.30 3.86
C LEU A 49 -0.75 14.21 2.42
N LYS A 50 -2.02 14.61 2.19
CA LYS A 50 -2.64 14.61 0.86
C LYS A 50 -1.97 15.58 -0.11
N GLU A 51 -1.70 16.82 0.33
CA GLU A 51 -1.28 17.91 -0.55
C GLU A 51 0.23 17.94 -0.79
N GLU A 52 1.03 17.52 0.20
CA GLU A 52 2.48 17.70 0.17
C GLU A 52 3.28 16.40 -0.04
N ILE A 53 2.67 15.24 0.18
CA ILE A 53 3.39 13.97 0.17
C ILE A 53 2.85 13.02 -0.90
N LEU A 54 1.54 12.75 -0.88
CA LEU A 54 0.94 11.75 -1.76
C LEU A 54 0.73 12.29 -3.18
N GLY A 55 0.84 11.41 -4.18
CA GLY A 55 0.69 11.79 -5.59
C GLY A 55 -0.74 12.12 -5.97
N LYS A 56 -1.70 11.32 -5.51
CA LYS A 56 -3.13 11.56 -5.74
C LYS A 56 -3.95 10.93 -4.62
N VAL A 57 -4.96 11.65 -4.14
CA VAL A 57 -5.94 11.13 -3.17
C VAL A 57 -7.33 11.54 -3.62
N GLY A 58 -8.25 10.57 -3.59
CA GLY A 58 -9.66 10.78 -3.90
C GLY A 58 -10.40 11.61 -2.85
N GLY A 59 -11.72 11.72 -3.03
CA GLY A 59 -12.61 12.39 -2.10
C GLY A 59 -13.06 11.48 -0.94
N GLY A 60 -14.04 11.93 -0.17
CA GLY A 60 -14.61 11.17 0.93
C GLY A 60 -13.67 11.02 2.13
N TYR A 61 -13.96 10.00 2.94
CA TYR A 61 -13.17 9.71 4.14
C TYR A 61 -11.75 9.28 3.78
N PHE A 62 -10.78 9.83 4.49
CA PHE A 62 -9.37 9.47 4.33
C PHE A 62 -8.67 9.56 5.68
N ASN A 63 -8.03 8.48 6.09
CA ASN A 63 -7.19 8.47 7.27
C ASN A 63 -5.98 7.54 7.09
N ILE A 64 -4.82 7.98 7.56
CA ILE A 64 -3.62 7.18 7.76
C ILE A 64 -3.10 7.45 9.17
N GLU A 65 -3.16 6.43 10.02
CA GLU A 65 -2.62 6.48 11.38
C GLU A 65 -1.10 6.59 11.39
N LYS A 66 -0.60 7.38 12.32
CA LYS A 66 0.86 7.59 12.49
C LYS A 66 1.48 6.44 13.28
N PRO A 67 2.75 6.06 13.00
CA PRO A 67 3.58 6.61 11.93
C PRO A 67 3.30 5.98 10.56
N PHE A 68 3.38 6.78 9.51
CA PHE A 68 3.40 6.36 8.11
C PHE A 68 4.81 6.52 7.52
N ARG A 69 5.20 5.70 6.54
CA ARG A 69 6.49 5.79 5.86
C ARG A 69 6.37 5.49 4.37
N CYS A 70 7.06 6.28 3.56
CA CYS A 70 7.22 6.02 2.13
C CYS A 70 8.59 6.52 1.64
N ASP A 71 8.97 6.15 0.41
CA ASP A 71 10.22 6.60 -0.20
C ASP A 71 10.08 7.96 -0.88
N TYR A 72 9.08 8.11 -1.74
CA TYR A 72 8.85 9.32 -2.53
C TYR A 72 7.50 9.97 -2.25
N GLY A 73 6.47 9.19 -1.98
CA GLY A 73 5.09 9.60 -1.76
C GLY A 73 4.34 9.93 -3.06
N TYR A 74 4.96 10.61 -4.00
CA TYR A 74 4.32 11.02 -5.26
C TYR A 74 3.95 9.85 -6.19
N ASN A 75 4.44 8.65 -5.95
CA ASN A 75 4.07 7.44 -6.67
C ASN A 75 2.88 6.70 -6.05
N ILE A 76 2.29 7.24 -4.98
CA ILE A 76 1.15 6.63 -4.28
C ILE A 76 -0.13 7.34 -4.72
N GLU A 77 -1.05 6.58 -5.32
CA GLU A 77 -2.36 7.03 -5.74
C GLU A 77 -3.42 6.26 -4.93
N ILE A 78 -4.34 6.98 -4.28
CA ILE A 78 -5.36 6.42 -3.39
C ILE A 78 -6.73 6.91 -3.84
N GLY A 79 -7.70 6.01 -3.94
CA GLY A 79 -9.10 6.31 -4.26
C GLY A 79 -9.88 6.89 -3.08
N ASP A 80 -11.21 6.83 -3.17
CA ASP A 80 -12.13 7.35 -2.17
C ASP A 80 -12.27 6.42 -0.96
N ASN A 81 -12.61 6.98 0.21
CA ASN A 81 -12.93 6.23 1.43
C ASN A 81 -11.81 5.26 1.86
N PHE A 82 -10.65 5.80 2.12
CA PHE A 82 -9.46 5.03 2.49
C PHE A 82 -9.14 5.13 3.99
N PHE A 83 -8.78 3.99 4.57
CA PHE A 83 -8.24 3.92 5.93
C PHE A 83 -6.99 3.04 5.99
N ALA A 84 -5.93 3.53 6.59
CA ALA A 84 -4.76 2.73 6.97
C ALA A 84 -4.42 2.92 8.44
N ASN A 85 -4.22 1.82 9.14
CA ASN A 85 -3.87 1.77 10.55
C ASN A 85 -2.36 1.98 10.76
N PHE A 86 -1.90 1.94 12.01
CA PHE A 86 -0.53 2.24 12.44
C PHE A 86 0.55 1.47 11.67
N ASN A 87 1.69 2.13 11.45
CA ASN A 87 2.88 1.55 10.82
C ASN A 87 2.63 1.06 9.38
N PHE A 88 1.83 1.77 8.62
CA PHE A 88 1.71 1.54 7.19
C PHE A 88 2.99 1.99 6.49
N VAL A 89 3.60 1.10 5.69
CA VAL A 89 4.85 1.34 4.97
C VAL A 89 4.67 1.11 3.48
N VAL A 90 5.07 2.07 2.66
CA VAL A 90 5.02 1.95 1.20
C VAL A 90 6.39 2.28 0.61
N LEU A 91 7.06 1.30 0.02
CA LEU A 91 8.28 1.55 -0.76
C LEU A 91 7.86 1.82 -2.20
N ASP A 92 7.58 3.07 -2.51
CA ASP A 92 6.95 3.54 -3.74
C ASP A 92 7.97 3.94 -4.83
N VAL A 93 8.96 3.10 -5.09
CA VAL A 93 9.85 3.28 -6.24
C VAL A 93 9.15 2.96 -7.57
N GLY A 94 8.26 1.97 -7.59
CA GLY A 94 7.20 1.80 -8.60
C GLY A 94 5.91 2.47 -8.13
N LYS A 95 4.93 2.59 -9.00
CA LYS A 95 3.62 3.13 -8.62
C LYS A 95 2.85 2.19 -7.71
N VAL A 96 2.16 2.76 -6.73
CA VAL A 96 1.20 2.05 -5.89
C VAL A 96 -0.17 2.68 -6.12
N ARG A 97 -1.08 1.92 -6.71
CA ARG A 97 -2.46 2.34 -6.97
C ARG A 97 -3.39 1.59 -6.04
N ILE A 98 -4.16 2.32 -5.27
CA ILE A 98 -5.12 1.80 -4.29
C ILE A 98 -6.50 2.32 -4.68
N GLY A 99 -7.46 1.41 -4.84
CA GLY A 99 -8.84 1.71 -5.22
C GLY A 99 -9.65 2.36 -4.10
N ASN A 100 -10.98 2.30 -4.24
CA ASN A 100 -11.93 2.90 -3.32
C ASN A 100 -12.30 1.95 -2.19
N ASN A 101 -12.71 2.48 -1.02
CA ASN A 101 -13.18 1.72 0.13
C ASN A 101 -12.16 0.68 0.63
N VAL A 102 -10.87 1.01 0.61
CA VAL A 102 -9.81 0.10 1.04
C VAL A 102 -9.49 0.32 2.51
N GLN A 103 -9.40 -0.78 3.25
CA GLN A 103 -9.06 -0.79 4.67
C GLN A 103 -7.77 -1.58 4.90
N ILE A 104 -6.80 -0.95 5.55
CA ILE A 104 -5.48 -1.52 5.83
C ILE A 104 -5.28 -1.58 7.35
N ALA A 105 -5.02 -2.77 7.87
CA ALA A 105 -4.75 -3.01 9.29
C ALA A 105 -3.29 -2.65 9.66
N PRO A 106 -2.90 -2.72 10.95
CA PRO A 106 -1.55 -2.31 11.37
C PRO A 106 -0.41 -3.11 10.76
N ASN A 107 0.74 -2.46 10.62
CA ASN A 107 2.03 -3.07 10.18
C ASN A 107 1.99 -3.66 8.77
N VAL A 108 1.20 -3.12 7.87
CA VAL A 108 1.16 -3.56 6.47
C VAL A 108 2.26 -2.89 5.67
N GLY A 109 2.94 -3.66 4.81
CA GLY A 109 3.95 -3.18 3.88
C GLY A 109 3.58 -3.44 2.43
N LEU A 110 3.65 -2.40 1.58
CA LEU A 110 3.54 -2.49 0.13
C LEU A 110 4.92 -2.20 -0.47
N TYR A 111 5.58 -3.21 -1.01
CA TYR A 111 6.96 -3.10 -1.44
C TYR A 111 7.07 -3.24 -2.95
N THR A 112 7.16 -2.13 -3.67
CA THR A 112 7.40 -2.16 -5.12
C THR A 112 8.87 -2.40 -5.45
N ALA A 113 9.78 -2.15 -4.49
CA ALA A 113 11.22 -2.21 -4.65
C ALA A 113 11.76 -3.65 -4.66
N GLY A 114 12.75 -3.90 -5.50
CA GLY A 114 13.48 -5.16 -5.51
C GLY A 114 14.92 -5.00 -6.02
N HIS A 115 15.73 -6.02 -5.77
CA HIS A 115 17.11 -6.09 -6.23
C HIS A 115 17.34 -7.34 -7.09
N PRO A 116 18.27 -7.29 -8.07
CA PRO A 116 18.66 -8.46 -8.85
C PRO A 116 19.12 -9.61 -7.96
N LEU A 117 18.74 -10.84 -8.31
CA LEU A 117 19.09 -12.02 -7.52
C LEU A 117 20.58 -12.37 -7.59
N HIS A 118 21.19 -12.23 -8.79
CA HIS A 118 22.61 -12.52 -8.96
C HIS A 118 23.46 -11.47 -8.20
N PRO A 119 24.45 -11.88 -7.40
CA PRO A 119 25.23 -10.95 -6.59
C PRO A 119 25.96 -9.88 -7.40
N ASP A 120 26.55 -10.22 -8.56
CA ASP A 120 27.25 -9.24 -9.39
C ASP A 120 26.30 -8.16 -9.89
N SER A 121 25.10 -8.54 -10.35
CA SER A 121 24.08 -7.59 -10.79
C SER A 121 23.58 -6.73 -9.64
N ARG A 122 23.36 -7.31 -8.44
CA ARG A 122 22.93 -6.59 -7.25
C ARG A 122 24.01 -5.63 -6.75
N ASN A 123 25.26 -6.08 -6.71
CA ASN A 123 26.39 -5.29 -6.24
C ASN A 123 26.80 -4.18 -7.22
N SER A 124 26.31 -4.21 -8.47
CA SER A 124 26.46 -3.10 -9.41
C SER A 124 25.69 -1.84 -9.03
N GLY A 125 24.82 -1.96 -7.98
CA GLY A 125 24.02 -0.88 -7.43
C GLY A 125 22.71 -0.61 -8.18
N TYR A 126 22.33 -1.46 -9.14
CA TYR A 126 21.01 -1.40 -9.77
C TYR A 126 19.94 -2.04 -8.88
N GLU A 127 18.80 -1.38 -8.81
CA GLU A 127 17.56 -1.88 -8.24
C GLU A 127 16.41 -1.66 -9.23
N TYR A 128 15.22 -2.16 -8.94
CA TYR A 128 14.04 -1.98 -9.78
C TYR A 128 12.81 -1.73 -8.92
N GLY A 129 11.80 -1.11 -9.52
CA GLY A 129 10.46 -0.98 -8.96
C GLY A 129 9.45 -1.60 -9.90
N ILE A 130 8.52 -2.42 -9.38
CA ILE A 130 7.40 -2.94 -10.15
C ILE A 130 6.11 -2.54 -9.45
N ASP A 131 5.18 -1.95 -10.22
CA ASP A 131 3.94 -1.39 -9.71
C ASP A 131 3.12 -2.40 -8.91
N ILE A 132 2.42 -1.91 -7.87
CA ILE A 132 1.42 -2.68 -7.13
C ILE A 132 0.06 -2.03 -7.37
N THR A 133 -0.96 -2.87 -7.59
CA THR A 133 -2.34 -2.41 -7.74
C THR A 133 -3.24 -3.12 -6.74
N ILE A 134 -4.03 -2.35 -6.01
CA ILE A 134 -5.05 -2.83 -5.07
C ILE A 134 -6.40 -2.32 -5.57
N GLY A 135 -7.35 -3.22 -5.80
CA GLY A 135 -8.68 -2.91 -6.28
C GLY A 135 -9.58 -2.25 -5.24
N ASP A 136 -10.84 -2.12 -5.58
CA ASP A 136 -11.87 -1.54 -4.71
C ASP A 136 -12.33 -2.52 -3.63
N ASN A 137 -12.78 -1.98 -2.47
CA ASN A 137 -13.36 -2.74 -1.35
C ASN A 137 -12.43 -3.82 -0.78
N VAL A 138 -11.12 -3.61 -0.84
CA VAL A 138 -10.13 -4.58 -0.33
C VAL A 138 -9.89 -4.36 1.15
N TRP A 139 -9.86 -5.47 1.91
CA TRP A 139 -9.40 -5.47 3.29
C TRP A 139 -8.06 -6.22 3.43
N ILE A 140 -7.05 -5.54 3.95
CA ILE A 140 -5.73 -6.11 4.20
C ILE A 140 -5.51 -6.23 5.71
N GLY A 141 -5.39 -7.47 6.19
CA GLY A 141 -5.13 -7.79 7.59
C GLY A 141 -3.75 -7.37 8.09
N GLY A 142 -3.58 -7.34 9.39
CA GLY A 142 -2.34 -6.85 10.02
C GLY A 142 -1.10 -7.66 9.64
N SER A 143 0.05 -6.96 9.58
CA SER A 143 1.36 -7.55 9.27
C SER A 143 1.43 -8.27 7.91
N VAL A 144 0.62 -7.86 6.95
CA VAL A 144 0.69 -8.34 5.56
C VAL A 144 1.82 -7.64 4.82
N CYS A 145 2.56 -8.41 4.01
CA CYS A 145 3.52 -7.88 3.05
C CYS A 145 3.04 -8.16 1.62
N VAL A 146 2.95 -7.12 0.79
CA VAL A 146 2.64 -7.23 -0.64
C VAL A 146 3.93 -6.99 -1.43
N MET A 147 4.28 -7.96 -2.27
CA MET A 147 5.55 -7.98 -3.02
C MET A 147 5.43 -7.25 -4.37
N PRO A 148 6.57 -6.87 -5.00
CA PRO A 148 6.57 -6.16 -6.27
C PRO A 148 5.75 -6.86 -7.36
N GLY A 149 5.00 -6.08 -8.13
CA GLY A 149 4.25 -6.55 -9.29
C GLY A 149 2.89 -7.17 -9.00
N VAL A 150 2.47 -7.22 -7.74
CA VAL A 150 1.21 -7.85 -7.35
C VAL A 150 0.01 -6.97 -7.66
N THR A 151 -1.03 -7.61 -8.20
CA THR A 151 -2.39 -7.06 -8.29
C THR A 151 -3.32 -7.80 -7.32
N ILE A 152 -4.01 -7.05 -6.46
CA ILE A 152 -5.07 -7.57 -5.58
C ILE A 152 -6.41 -7.11 -6.16
N GLY A 153 -7.25 -8.07 -6.58
CA GLY A 153 -8.54 -7.81 -7.21
C GLY A 153 -9.58 -7.23 -6.25
N ASN A 154 -10.66 -6.69 -6.82
CA ASN A 154 -11.74 -6.07 -6.06
C ASN A 154 -12.36 -7.03 -5.04
N ASN A 155 -12.83 -6.48 -3.92
CA ASN A 155 -13.48 -7.20 -2.83
C ASN A 155 -12.62 -8.28 -2.17
N ALA A 156 -11.31 -8.34 -2.44
CA ALA A 156 -10.43 -9.33 -1.84
C ALA A 156 -10.17 -9.05 -0.35
N VAL A 157 -9.98 -10.12 0.40
CA VAL A 157 -9.56 -10.08 1.81
C VAL A 157 -8.23 -10.80 1.96
N ILE A 158 -7.23 -10.12 2.51
CA ILE A 158 -5.93 -10.71 2.80
C ILE A 158 -5.81 -10.93 4.32
N GLY A 159 -5.71 -12.19 4.72
CA GLY A 159 -5.59 -12.54 6.14
C GLY A 159 -4.27 -12.08 6.75
N ALA A 160 -4.31 -11.75 8.04
CA ALA A 160 -3.16 -11.22 8.77
C ALA A 160 -1.91 -12.13 8.68
N GLY A 161 -0.72 -11.52 8.65
CA GLY A 161 0.57 -12.22 8.56
C GLY A 161 0.88 -12.83 7.19
N SER A 162 0.08 -12.54 6.17
CA SER A 162 0.29 -13.10 4.82
C SER A 162 1.41 -12.39 4.06
N VAL A 163 2.10 -13.15 3.20
CA VAL A 163 3.07 -12.60 2.23
C VAL A 163 2.52 -12.83 0.82
N VAL A 164 2.03 -11.76 0.20
CA VAL A 164 1.39 -11.81 -1.13
C VAL A 164 2.47 -11.71 -2.21
N THR A 165 2.76 -12.83 -2.87
CA THR A 165 3.82 -12.97 -3.88
C THR A 165 3.29 -13.16 -5.30
N LYS A 166 1.96 -13.26 -5.46
CA LYS A 166 1.25 -13.44 -6.74
C LYS A 166 -0.06 -12.70 -6.68
N ASP A 167 -0.62 -12.41 -7.84
CA ASP A 167 -1.93 -11.79 -7.96
C ASP A 167 -3.01 -12.55 -7.20
N ILE A 168 -3.91 -11.78 -6.59
CA ILE A 168 -5.08 -12.31 -5.88
C ILE A 168 -6.32 -11.94 -6.71
N PRO A 169 -7.13 -12.93 -7.09
CA PRO A 169 -8.34 -12.68 -7.87
C PRO A 169 -9.39 -11.90 -7.05
N GLU A 170 -10.31 -11.28 -7.74
CA GLU A 170 -11.46 -10.60 -7.14
C GLU A 170 -12.29 -11.54 -6.26
N ASN A 171 -12.93 -11.02 -5.22
CA ASN A 171 -13.76 -11.74 -4.27
C ASN A 171 -13.05 -12.88 -3.52
N ALA A 172 -11.73 -12.96 -3.58
CA ALA A 172 -10.97 -14.02 -2.91
C ALA A 172 -10.59 -13.65 -1.46
N ILE A 173 -10.62 -14.64 -0.59
CA ILE A 173 -9.98 -14.60 0.71
C ILE A 173 -8.67 -15.36 0.59
N ALA A 174 -7.53 -14.67 0.77
CA ALA A 174 -6.20 -15.26 0.65
C ALA A 174 -5.42 -15.16 1.96
N VAL A 175 -4.69 -16.21 2.32
CA VAL A 175 -3.95 -16.29 3.60
C VAL A 175 -2.62 -17.00 3.44
N GLY A 176 -1.69 -16.75 4.33
CA GLY A 176 -0.47 -17.54 4.52
C GLY A 176 0.80 -16.93 3.93
N ASN A 177 1.91 -17.64 4.07
CA ASN A 177 3.21 -17.28 3.53
C ASN A 177 3.81 -18.48 2.78
N PRO A 178 3.86 -18.44 1.44
CA PRO A 178 3.24 -17.44 0.58
C PRO A 178 1.71 -17.52 0.59
N ALA A 179 1.04 -16.40 0.37
CA ALA A 179 -0.43 -16.32 0.36
C ALA A 179 -1.03 -17.22 -0.72
N ARG A 180 -2.14 -17.88 -0.38
CA ARG A 180 -2.95 -18.71 -1.29
C ARG A 180 -4.41 -18.40 -1.07
N VAL A 181 -5.19 -18.47 -2.14
CA VAL A 181 -6.66 -18.39 -2.05
C VAL A 181 -7.17 -19.51 -1.18
N LEU A 182 -7.83 -19.16 -0.09
CA LEU A 182 -8.47 -20.08 0.84
C LEU A 182 -9.88 -20.44 0.35
N ARG A 183 -10.66 -19.42 -0.03
CA ARG A 183 -11.99 -19.52 -0.61
C ARG A 183 -12.39 -18.19 -1.24
N TYR A 184 -13.55 -18.15 -1.84
CA TYR A 184 -14.18 -16.92 -2.32
C TYR A 184 -15.26 -16.45 -1.35
N ILE A 185 -15.53 -15.14 -1.36
CA ILE A 185 -16.64 -14.51 -0.65
C ILE A 185 -17.93 -14.91 -1.33
N THR A 186 -18.95 -15.23 -0.54
CA THR A 186 -20.30 -15.61 -1.00
C THR A 186 -21.35 -14.69 -0.41
N GLU A 187 -22.60 -14.76 -0.90
CA GLU A 187 -23.71 -13.98 -0.32
C GLU A 187 -24.00 -14.35 1.14
N GLU A 188 -23.70 -15.58 1.56
CA GLU A 188 -23.85 -16.01 2.96
C GLU A 188 -22.93 -15.24 3.91
N ASP A 189 -21.76 -14.79 3.46
CA ASP A 189 -20.83 -14.01 4.28
C ASP A 189 -21.45 -12.68 4.73
N ARG A 190 -22.48 -12.18 4.06
CA ARG A 190 -23.19 -10.96 4.43
C ARG A 190 -23.88 -11.06 5.78
N ASP A 191 -24.35 -12.24 6.13
CA ASP A 191 -25.16 -12.45 7.34
C ASP A 191 -24.32 -12.65 8.61
N PHE A 192 -22.99 -12.75 8.47
CA PHE A 192 -22.11 -13.05 9.58
C PHE A 192 -20.96 -12.01 9.68
N TYR A 193 -20.70 -11.52 10.88
CA TYR A 193 -19.56 -10.63 11.12
C TYR A 193 -18.32 -11.38 11.61
N PHE A 194 -18.47 -12.56 12.22
CA PHE A 194 -17.35 -13.39 12.68
C PHE A 194 -17.81 -14.83 12.93
N LYS A 195 -17.28 -15.79 12.18
CA LYS A 195 -17.65 -17.23 12.27
C LYS A 195 -19.16 -17.41 12.16
N ASP A 196 -19.78 -17.94 13.23
CA ASP A 196 -21.22 -18.21 13.36
C ASP A 196 -22.03 -17.04 13.97
N ARG A 197 -21.38 -15.91 14.23
CA ARG A 197 -22.02 -14.72 14.80
C ARG A 197 -22.69 -13.90 13.71
N LYS A 198 -24.00 -13.83 13.78
CA LYS A 198 -24.83 -13.10 12.83
C LYS A 198 -24.79 -11.58 13.07
N PHE A 199 -24.86 -10.81 11.97
CA PHE A 199 -25.21 -9.41 12.04
C PHE A 199 -26.63 -9.26 12.60
N ASP A 200 -26.76 -8.46 13.66
CA ASP A 200 -28.04 -8.15 14.33
C ASP A 200 -28.42 -6.66 14.20
N VAL A 201 -27.82 -5.97 13.22
CA VAL A 201 -28.10 -4.58 12.85
C VAL A 201 -28.62 -4.51 11.43
N ASP A 202 -29.48 -3.53 11.13
CA ASP A 202 -30.17 -3.41 9.83
C ASP A 202 -29.76 -2.16 9.01
N ASP A 203 -28.96 -1.27 9.58
CA ASP A 203 -28.58 0.02 9.00
C ASP A 203 -27.45 -0.04 7.95
N TYR A 204 -26.96 -1.23 7.65
CA TYR A 204 -25.95 -1.45 6.59
C TYR A 204 -26.53 -2.04 5.28
N LYS A 205 -27.83 -2.32 5.22
CA LYS A 205 -28.50 -2.92 4.06
C LYS A 205 -28.99 -1.89 3.07
#